data_6c8618c5b5ee60e110fb7183d7e3e6e6
#
_entry.id   6c8618c5b5ee60e110fb7183d7e3e6e6
#
_cell.length_a   1.000
_cell.length_b   1.000
_cell.length_c   1.000
_cell.angle_alpha   90.00
_cell.angle_beta   90.00
_cell.angle_gamma   90.00
#
_symmetry.space_group_name_H-M   'P 1'
#
loop_
_entity.id
_entity.type
_entity.pdbx_description
1 polymer ?
#
loop_
_entity_poly.entity_id
_entity_poly.type
_entity_poly.pdbx_seq_one_letter_code
_entity_poly.pdbx_strand_id
1 'polypeptide(L)'
;MSDDATTVARIRNRAGRRPLLAVVVAAALALAGCNDGGTEEPPPSVGAPTIEELVAADRPLNIAHGGGDQAHPHSTTFGFAESVLEGADVLELDVQLTGDGVLVVHHDETLDRTTGATGPVVERTLAELRALDAAHWWSRCWPCRDRPAGEYSYRGIRTGERPPPAGYIPDDFAVPTFRQIATRFPDLPLDIEIKGGQHVDPAEVARVLAAELRELDRVESSVVVSFDSAVIQEFHALAPEVAVSPGLQELTAWLVDGQPLAGHYSVIQIPPTSGGVPVLSAEVVERAHAEGLDVWVWAARAAEEQAQLYRDWLGLGVDGVIAGRPAEMTAARGWFEQGRHGPGS
;
A
#
# COMPACT_ATOMS: atom_id res chain seq x y z
N MET A 1 -33.18 10.50 -45.05
CA MET A 1 -32.29 11.63 -45.32
C MET A 1 -31.71 11.93 -43.96
N SER A 2 -30.63 11.27 -43.68
CA SER A 2 -29.20 11.71 -43.75
C SER A 2 -28.86 12.73 -42.69
N ASP A 3 -27.91 12.71 -41.85
CA ASP A 3 -26.61 12.05 -41.70
C ASP A 3 -26.19 12.28 -40.26
N ASP A 4 -25.67 11.29 -39.57
CA ASP A 4 -24.24 11.02 -39.40
C ASP A 4 -23.42 12.08 -38.64
N ALA A 5 -22.99 11.76 -37.45
CA ALA A 5 -21.73 12.28 -36.91
C ALA A 5 -21.20 11.35 -35.81
N THR A 6 -20.43 10.36 -36.26
CA THR A 6 -19.48 9.59 -35.49
C THR A 6 -18.34 10.53 -35.03
N THR A 7 -18.20 10.81 -33.75
CA THR A 7 -17.00 11.47 -33.22
C THR A 7 -16.13 10.43 -32.55
N VAL A 8 -15.11 9.98 -33.30
CA VAL A 8 -14.02 9.14 -32.83
C VAL A 8 -13.07 10.00 -32.00
N ALA A 9 -12.95 9.70 -30.71
CA ALA A 9 -11.94 10.27 -29.85
C ALA A 9 -10.53 9.90 -30.35
N ARG A 10 -9.71 10.89 -30.60
CA ARG A 10 -8.31 10.73 -31.04
C ARG A 10 -7.46 10.43 -29.80
N ILE A 11 -7.02 9.20 -29.69
CA ILE A 11 -5.88 8.81 -28.86
C ILE A 11 -4.66 9.60 -29.32
N ARG A 12 -4.07 10.37 -28.43
CA ARG A 12 -2.81 11.08 -28.68
C ARG A 12 -1.65 10.07 -28.65
N ASN A 13 -1.21 9.69 -29.84
CA ASN A 13 0.04 8.98 -30.05
C ASN A 13 1.22 9.92 -29.70
N ARG A 14 1.83 9.77 -28.54
CA ARG A 14 3.17 10.30 -28.24
C ARG A 14 4.18 9.25 -28.66
N ALA A 15 4.72 9.40 -29.85
CA ALA A 15 5.86 8.63 -30.31
C ALA A 15 7.13 9.13 -29.64
N GLY A 16 7.63 8.36 -28.71
CA GLY A 16 8.96 8.52 -28.13
C GLY A 16 9.43 7.18 -27.59
N ARG A 17 9.92 6.31 -28.50
CA ARG A 17 10.48 5.01 -28.14
C ARG A 17 11.77 5.22 -27.34
N ARG A 18 11.77 4.91 -26.06
CA ARG A 18 12.95 4.54 -25.27
C ARG A 18 12.82 3.07 -24.88
N PRO A 19 13.92 2.30 -24.86
CA PRO A 19 13.85 0.86 -24.62
C PRO A 19 13.46 0.55 -23.19
N LEU A 20 12.49 -0.35 -23.03
CA LEU A 20 12.12 -0.97 -21.74
C LEU A 20 13.35 -1.67 -21.14
N LEU A 21 13.78 -1.22 -19.98
CA LEU A 21 14.59 -2.03 -19.07
C LEU A 21 13.63 -2.97 -18.32
N ALA A 22 13.60 -4.23 -18.73
CA ALA A 22 12.95 -5.26 -17.92
C ALA A 22 13.79 -5.47 -16.65
N VAL A 23 13.25 -5.09 -15.49
CA VAL A 23 13.86 -5.43 -14.20
C VAL A 23 13.59 -6.92 -13.96
N VAL A 24 14.59 -7.75 -14.21
CA VAL A 24 14.58 -9.16 -13.83
C VAL A 24 15.01 -9.24 -12.38
N VAL A 25 14.09 -9.50 -11.47
CA VAL A 25 14.40 -9.88 -10.09
C VAL A 25 14.97 -11.29 -10.13
N ALA A 26 16.29 -11.42 -10.08
CA ALA A 26 16.96 -12.71 -9.95
C ALA A 26 17.01 -13.11 -8.46
N ALA A 27 16.17 -14.07 -8.07
CA ALA A 27 16.34 -14.76 -6.79
C ALA A 27 17.62 -15.59 -6.82
N ALA A 28 18.64 -15.16 -6.09
CA ALA A 28 19.88 -15.92 -5.94
C ALA A 28 19.70 -17.06 -4.92
N LEU A 29 19.50 -18.28 -5.40
CA LEU A 29 19.71 -19.50 -4.64
C LEU A 29 21.23 -19.72 -4.52
N ALA A 30 21.79 -19.51 -3.34
CA ALA A 30 23.17 -19.83 -3.04
C ALA A 30 23.35 -21.34 -2.91
N LEU A 31 23.86 -21.99 -3.96
CA LEU A 31 24.47 -23.29 -3.86
C LEU A 31 25.93 -23.09 -3.42
N ALA A 32 26.28 -23.66 -2.25
CA ALA A 32 27.64 -23.66 -1.74
C ALA A 32 28.55 -24.47 -2.67
N GLY A 33 29.38 -23.78 -3.44
CA GLY A 33 30.51 -24.33 -4.14
C GLY A 33 31.76 -23.53 -3.74
N CYS A 34 32.78 -24.19 -3.14
CA CYS A 34 34.06 -23.57 -2.85
C CYS A 34 34.74 -23.15 -4.15
N ASN A 35 35.02 -21.86 -4.31
CA ASN A 35 36.26 -21.39 -4.97
C ASN A 35 36.48 -19.88 -4.79
N ASP A 36 37.77 -19.58 -4.57
CA ASP A 36 38.53 -18.33 -4.69
C ASP A 36 37.88 -16.95 -4.50
N GLY A 37 38.44 -16.24 -3.52
CA GLY A 37 38.22 -14.88 -3.09
C GLY A 37 38.26 -13.80 -4.16
N GLY A 38 37.08 -13.52 -4.70
CA GLY A 38 36.71 -12.27 -5.29
C GLY A 38 35.50 -11.76 -4.52
N THR A 39 35.62 -10.71 -3.74
CA THR A 39 34.49 -9.99 -3.19
C THR A 39 33.84 -9.25 -4.36
N GLU A 40 32.87 -9.86 -5.03
CA GLU A 40 31.91 -9.11 -5.85
C GLU A 40 31.10 -8.25 -4.86
N GLU A 41 31.34 -6.95 -4.89
CA GLU A 41 30.42 -5.99 -4.31
C GLU A 41 29.03 -6.26 -4.89
N PRO A 42 27.97 -6.37 -4.06
CA PRO A 42 26.63 -6.45 -4.59
C PRO A 42 26.40 -5.25 -5.51
N PRO A 43 25.69 -5.41 -6.65
CA PRO A 43 25.36 -4.29 -7.51
C PRO A 43 24.73 -3.19 -6.64
N PRO A 44 25.05 -1.89 -6.91
CA PRO A 44 24.45 -0.80 -6.17
C PRO A 44 22.93 -0.99 -6.23
N SER A 45 22.25 -0.95 -5.07
CA SER A 45 20.80 -0.93 -5.01
C SER A 45 20.35 0.27 -5.84
N VAL A 46 19.59 0.03 -6.88
CA VAL A 46 18.83 1.08 -7.53
C VAL A 46 17.76 1.42 -6.50
N GLY A 47 17.84 2.57 -5.85
CA GLY A 47 16.88 2.96 -4.81
C GLY A 47 15.45 2.84 -5.29
N ALA A 48 14.48 2.86 -4.38
CA ALA A 48 13.07 2.80 -4.73
C ALA A 48 12.72 3.88 -5.76
N PRO A 49 11.84 3.59 -6.74
CA PRO A 49 11.27 4.60 -7.61
C PRO A 49 10.68 5.75 -6.80
N THR A 50 10.82 6.98 -7.29
CA THR A 50 10.15 8.13 -6.69
C THR A 50 8.65 8.08 -6.96
N ILE A 51 7.86 8.78 -6.17
CA ILE A 51 6.40 8.90 -6.43
C ILE A 51 6.15 9.60 -7.77
N GLU A 52 6.98 10.56 -8.17
CA GLU A 52 6.89 11.20 -9.49
C GLU A 52 7.11 10.18 -10.63
N GLU A 53 8.06 9.25 -10.49
CA GLU A 53 8.28 8.18 -11.46
C GLU A 53 7.13 7.19 -11.50
N LEU A 54 6.49 6.89 -10.35
CA LEU A 54 5.30 6.03 -10.29
C LEU A 54 4.10 6.65 -11.00
N VAL A 55 3.81 7.93 -10.71
CA VAL A 55 2.73 8.72 -11.35
C VAL A 55 2.98 8.87 -12.85
N ALA A 56 4.24 8.95 -13.28
CA ALA A 56 4.60 8.99 -14.70
C ALA A 56 4.56 7.62 -15.39
N ALA A 57 4.38 6.53 -14.67
CA ALA A 57 4.38 5.18 -15.23
C ALA A 57 3.10 4.93 -16.04
N ASP A 58 3.24 4.38 -17.24
CA ASP A 58 2.10 4.03 -18.13
C ASP A 58 1.61 2.60 -17.85
N ARG A 59 1.41 2.29 -16.56
CA ARG A 59 0.86 1.00 -16.11
C ARG A 59 0.23 1.10 -14.74
N PRO A 60 -0.86 0.36 -14.48
CA PRO A 60 -1.49 0.34 -13.16
C PRO A 60 -0.57 -0.27 -12.10
N LEU A 61 -0.58 0.32 -10.90
CA LEU A 61 0.21 -0.13 -9.75
C LEU A 61 -0.54 -1.18 -8.94
N ASN A 62 0.19 -2.18 -8.45
CA ASN A 62 -0.24 -3.12 -7.42
C ASN A 62 0.30 -2.64 -6.08
N ILE A 63 -0.57 -2.04 -5.27
CA ILE A 63 -0.23 -1.48 -3.97
C ILE A 63 -0.71 -2.44 -2.89
N ALA A 64 0.20 -3.00 -2.09
CA ALA A 64 -0.13 -4.05 -1.12
C ALA A 64 -0.75 -3.45 0.15
N HIS A 65 -2.07 -3.49 0.29
CA HIS A 65 -2.85 -2.98 1.42
C HIS A 65 -2.47 -3.69 2.73
N GLY A 66 -1.87 -2.97 3.67
CA GLY A 66 -1.39 -3.51 4.95
C GLY A 66 -0.51 -4.77 4.80
N GLY A 67 0.26 -4.89 3.69
CA GLY A 67 1.02 -6.08 3.38
C GLY A 67 0.16 -7.25 2.86
N GLY A 68 -0.93 -6.96 2.12
CA GLY A 68 -1.81 -7.97 1.54
C GLY A 68 -2.76 -8.60 2.57
N ASP A 69 -3.47 -7.80 3.33
CA ASP A 69 -4.22 -8.18 4.54
C ASP A 69 -5.27 -9.27 4.35
N GLN A 70 -5.80 -9.44 3.12
CA GLN A 70 -6.75 -10.51 2.77
C GLN A 70 -6.06 -11.82 2.32
N ALA A 71 -4.75 -11.78 2.08
CA ALA A 71 -3.94 -12.94 1.70
C ALA A 71 -2.96 -13.36 2.82
N HIS A 72 -2.47 -12.40 3.59
CA HIS A 72 -1.41 -12.55 4.59
C HIS A 72 -1.77 -11.85 5.91
N PRO A 73 -1.06 -12.17 7.03
CA PRO A 73 -1.25 -11.44 8.29
C PRO A 73 -0.94 -9.95 8.13
N HIS A 74 -1.95 -9.14 8.42
CA HIS A 74 -1.95 -7.70 8.30
C HIS A 74 -0.76 -7.05 9.04
N SER A 75 -0.10 -6.08 8.41
CA SER A 75 0.97 -5.25 8.99
C SER A 75 2.11 -6.06 9.60
N THR A 76 2.44 -7.23 9.04
CA THR A 76 3.59 -8.04 9.47
C THR A 76 4.70 -8.00 8.41
N THR A 77 5.96 -8.14 8.85
CA THR A 77 7.10 -8.28 7.90
C THR A 77 6.89 -9.45 6.95
N PHE A 78 6.29 -10.55 7.43
CA PHE A 78 5.91 -11.70 6.62
C PHE A 78 4.91 -11.30 5.52
N GLY A 79 3.83 -10.59 5.87
CA GLY A 79 2.81 -10.18 4.90
C GLY A 79 3.39 -9.27 3.80
N PHE A 80 4.20 -8.29 4.16
CA PHE A 80 4.88 -7.44 3.19
C PHE A 80 5.82 -8.23 2.27
N ALA A 81 6.59 -9.18 2.83
CA ALA A 81 7.51 -9.98 2.04
C ALA A 81 6.78 -10.88 1.03
N GLU A 82 5.69 -11.54 1.43
CA GLU A 82 4.86 -12.34 0.52
C GLU A 82 4.23 -11.45 -0.57
N SER A 83 3.75 -10.26 -0.21
CA SER A 83 3.19 -9.31 -1.18
C SER A 83 4.20 -8.87 -2.25
N VAL A 84 5.46 -8.67 -1.86
CA VAL A 84 6.55 -8.38 -2.83
C VAL A 84 6.76 -9.56 -3.77
N LEU A 85 6.78 -10.79 -3.25
CA LEU A 85 6.88 -12.01 -4.07
C LEU A 85 5.68 -12.19 -5.01
N GLU A 86 4.52 -11.68 -4.62
CA GLU A 86 3.29 -11.68 -5.42
C GLU A 86 3.21 -10.52 -6.43
N GLY A 87 4.22 -9.65 -6.49
CA GLY A 87 4.37 -8.59 -7.49
C GLY A 87 3.77 -7.26 -7.10
N ALA A 88 3.77 -6.93 -5.80
CA ALA A 88 3.48 -5.57 -5.34
C ALA A 88 4.55 -4.58 -5.84
N ASP A 89 4.11 -3.41 -6.28
CA ASP A 89 4.95 -2.31 -6.73
C ASP A 89 5.17 -1.28 -5.61
N VAL A 90 4.22 -1.17 -4.69
CA VAL A 90 4.20 -0.23 -3.56
C VAL A 90 3.72 -0.99 -2.32
N LEU A 91 4.27 -0.67 -1.17
CA LEU A 91 3.79 -1.18 0.12
C LEU A 91 2.95 -0.10 0.80
N GLU A 92 1.67 -0.38 0.98
CA GLU A 92 0.81 0.45 1.81
C GLU A 92 0.88 -0.03 3.25
N LEU A 93 0.97 0.90 4.19
CA LEU A 93 1.11 0.63 5.61
C LEU A 93 0.57 1.78 6.47
N ASP A 94 0.09 1.42 7.66
CA ASP A 94 -0.43 2.35 8.65
C ASP A 94 0.56 2.56 9.79
N VAL A 95 0.71 3.77 10.27
CA VAL A 95 1.64 4.07 11.36
C VAL A 95 0.95 4.57 12.63
N GLN A 96 1.44 4.07 13.76
CA GLN A 96 1.04 4.43 15.11
C GLN A 96 2.27 4.71 15.96
N LEU A 97 2.13 5.49 17.06
CA LEU A 97 3.20 5.67 18.05
C LEU A 97 3.01 4.74 19.25
N THR A 98 4.11 4.17 19.72
CA THR A 98 4.18 3.48 21.00
C THR A 98 4.24 4.46 22.17
N GLY A 99 4.03 3.99 23.39
CA GLY A 99 4.16 4.79 24.60
C GLY A 99 5.57 5.32 24.88
N ASP A 100 6.58 4.72 24.28
CA ASP A 100 7.98 5.17 24.29
C ASP A 100 8.41 5.90 23.00
N GLY A 101 7.43 6.32 22.16
CA GLY A 101 7.63 7.25 21.05
C GLY A 101 8.24 6.65 19.80
N VAL A 102 8.11 5.34 19.58
CA VAL A 102 8.59 4.65 18.36
C VAL A 102 7.44 4.46 17.38
N LEU A 103 7.67 4.74 16.08
CA LEU A 103 6.71 4.41 15.03
C LEU A 103 6.67 2.90 14.78
N VAL A 104 5.46 2.34 14.89
CA VAL A 104 5.16 0.95 14.56
C VAL A 104 4.15 0.89 13.43
N VAL A 105 4.18 -0.21 12.67
CA VAL A 105 3.22 -0.45 11.60
C VAL A 105 2.04 -1.22 12.18
N HIS A 106 0.91 -0.54 12.32
CA HIS A 106 -0.31 -1.08 12.91
C HIS A 106 -1.53 -0.25 12.52
N HIS A 107 -2.58 -0.89 12.00
CA HIS A 107 -3.76 -0.19 11.49
C HIS A 107 -4.63 0.40 12.59
N ASP A 108 -5.05 -0.43 13.55
CA ASP A 108 -6.03 -0.02 14.56
C ASP A 108 -5.37 0.74 15.71
N GLU A 109 -6.12 1.62 16.34
CA GLU A 109 -5.69 2.29 17.56
C GLU A 109 -5.45 1.31 18.72
N THR A 110 -6.08 0.11 18.67
CA THR A 110 -5.98 -0.94 19.67
C THR A 110 -5.45 -2.26 19.13
N LEU A 111 -4.93 -3.09 20.00
CA LEU A 111 -4.29 -4.37 19.70
C LEU A 111 -5.27 -5.52 19.42
N ASP A 112 -6.56 -5.29 19.66
CA ASP A 112 -7.58 -6.33 19.82
C ASP A 112 -7.81 -7.16 18.55
N ARG A 113 -7.72 -6.53 17.36
CA ARG A 113 -8.09 -7.18 16.10
C ARG A 113 -7.02 -8.13 15.57
N THR A 114 -5.75 -7.81 15.75
CA THR A 114 -4.62 -8.57 15.16
C THR A 114 -3.92 -9.47 16.16
N THR A 115 -3.82 -9.05 17.41
CA THR A 115 -3.05 -9.76 18.46
C THR A 115 -3.96 -10.45 19.50
N GLY A 116 -3.35 -11.24 20.39
CA GLY A 116 -4.03 -11.79 21.56
C GLY A 116 -4.13 -10.82 22.76
N ALA A 117 -3.56 -9.60 22.64
CA ALA A 117 -3.65 -8.54 23.63
C ALA A 117 -4.81 -7.59 23.36
N THR A 118 -5.08 -6.67 24.28
CA THR A 118 -6.15 -5.66 24.21
C THR A 118 -5.63 -4.30 24.62
N GLY A 119 -6.34 -3.24 24.26
CA GLY A 119 -6.07 -1.86 24.64
C GLY A 119 -5.18 -1.10 23.65
N PRO A 120 -4.98 0.21 23.90
CA PRO A 120 -4.32 1.10 22.95
C PRO A 120 -2.84 0.76 22.69
N VAL A 121 -2.41 0.93 21.44
CA VAL A 121 -1.00 0.80 21.01
C VAL A 121 -0.13 1.79 21.79
N VAL A 122 -0.57 3.03 21.93
CA VAL A 122 0.16 4.13 22.58
C VAL A 122 0.40 3.91 24.09
N GLU A 123 -0.34 2.99 24.72
CA GLU A 123 -0.10 2.61 26.12
C GLU A 123 0.96 1.51 26.29
N ARG A 124 1.54 1.02 25.18
CA ARG A 124 2.55 -0.03 25.17
C ARG A 124 3.91 0.49 24.73
N THR A 125 4.95 -0.02 25.34
CA THR A 125 6.32 0.17 24.85
C THR A 125 6.58 -0.69 23.61
N LEU A 126 7.57 -0.34 22.81
CA LEU A 126 8.01 -1.16 21.69
C LEU A 126 8.33 -2.60 22.12
N ALA A 127 9.01 -2.77 23.26
CA ALA A 127 9.38 -4.08 23.75
C ALA A 127 8.16 -4.97 24.04
N GLU A 128 7.09 -4.40 24.62
CA GLU A 128 5.82 -5.10 24.85
C GLU A 128 5.13 -5.47 23.54
N LEU A 129 5.05 -4.54 22.57
CA LEU A 129 4.43 -4.80 21.27
C LEU A 129 5.17 -5.89 20.49
N ARG A 130 6.49 -5.85 20.48
CA ARG A 130 7.31 -6.86 19.77
C ARG A 130 7.23 -8.25 20.41
N ALA A 131 6.76 -8.39 21.63
CA ALA A 131 6.49 -9.68 22.23
C ALA A 131 5.17 -10.32 21.75
N LEU A 132 4.26 -9.51 21.18
CA LEU A 132 2.95 -9.96 20.72
C LEU A 132 3.03 -10.71 19.39
N ASP A 133 2.09 -11.63 19.20
CA ASP A 133 1.83 -12.33 17.95
C ASP A 133 0.86 -11.49 17.11
N ALA A 134 1.38 -10.77 16.11
CA ALA A 134 0.59 -9.92 15.23
C ALA A 134 -0.25 -10.72 14.22
N ALA A 135 0.00 -12.02 14.07
CA ALA A 135 -0.78 -12.92 13.22
C ALA A 135 -1.84 -13.75 14.02
N HIS A 136 -2.04 -13.43 15.31
CA HIS A 136 -2.83 -14.26 16.22
C HIS A 136 -4.26 -14.54 15.73
N TRP A 137 -4.93 -13.56 15.16
CA TRP A 137 -6.32 -13.70 14.68
C TRP A 137 -6.45 -13.83 13.16
N TRP A 138 -5.34 -13.86 12.43
CA TRP A 138 -5.43 -13.98 10.99
C TRP A 138 -5.88 -15.38 10.55
N SER A 139 -6.86 -15.41 9.66
CA SER A 139 -7.35 -16.62 8.99
C SER A 139 -7.80 -16.24 7.57
N ARG A 140 -8.09 -17.22 6.72
CA ARG A 140 -8.62 -16.98 5.36
C ARG A 140 -9.97 -16.26 5.33
N CYS A 141 -10.64 -16.14 6.47
CA CYS A 141 -11.88 -15.39 6.67
C CYS A 141 -11.59 -14.03 7.34
N TRP A 142 -10.39 -13.46 7.16
CA TRP A 142 -10.04 -12.20 7.79
C TRP A 142 -11.12 -11.12 7.53
N PRO A 143 -11.58 -10.37 8.54
CA PRO A 143 -11.15 -10.34 9.96
C PRO A 143 -12.01 -11.19 10.91
N CYS A 144 -12.49 -12.39 10.51
CA CYS A 144 -13.29 -13.28 11.37
C CYS A 144 -12.49 -13.73 12.59
N ARG A 145 -13.13 -13.70 13.79
CA ARG A 145 -12.51 -14.12 15.06
C ARG A 145 -13.19 -15.32 15.74
N ASP A 146 -14.23 -15.87 15.13
CA ASP A 146 -15.07 -16.96 15.64
C ASP A 146 -14.75 -18.31 14.98
N ARG A 147 -13.52 -18.44 14.44
CA ARG A 147 -13.11 -19.65 13.72
C ARG A 147 -12.50 -20.68 14.66
N PRO A 148 -12.58 -21.99 14.30
CA PRO A 148 -11.83 -23.02 15.01
C PRO A 148 -10.35 -22.69 15.10
N ALA A 149 -9.70 -23.04 16.21
CA ALA A 149 -8.28 -22.68 16.47
C ALA A 149 -7.33 -23.12 15.35
N GLY A 150 -7.62 -24.24 14.66
CA GLY A 150 -6.79 -24.72 13.54
C GLY A 150 -6.84 -23.88 12.28
N GLU A 151 -7.81 -22.98 12.13
CA GLU A 151 -7.91 -22.07 10.97
C GLU A 151 -7.01 -20.83 11.09
N TYR A 152 -6.53 -20.52 12.28
CA TYR A 152 -5.56 -19.45 12.50
C TYR A 152 -4.15 -19.97 12.19
N SER A 153 -3.81 -19.97 10.89
CA SER A 153 -2.65 -20.68 10.35
C SER A 153 -1.29 -20.21 10.90
N TYR A 154 -1.19 -18.95 11.28
CA TYR A 154 0.06 -18.32 11.73
C TYR A 154 0.11 -18.05 13.24
N ARG A 155 -0.98 -18.31 13.96
CA ARG A 155 -1.02 -18.17 15.42
C ARG A 155 0.04 -19.01 16.09
N GLY A 156 0.78 -18.40 17.03
CA GLY A 156 1.79 -19.05 17.83
C GLY A 156 3.16 -19.14 17.16
N ILE A 157 3.34 -18.63 15.92
CA ILE A 157 4.66 -18.58 15.30
C ILE A 157 5.53 -17.57 16.04
N ARG A 158 5.02 -16.36 16.29
CA ARG A 158 5.76 -15.32 17.02
C ARG A 158 6.21 -15.79 18.41
N THR A 159 5.36 -16.53 19.11
CA THR A 159 5.61 -17.02 20.47
C THR A 159 6.39 -18.33 20.54
N GLY A 160 6.72 -18.93 19.39
CA GLY A 160 7.50 -20.17 19.32
C GLY A 160 6.70 -21.46 19.53
N GLU A 161 5.36 -21.36 19.57
CA GLU A 161 4.48 -22.54 19.65
C GLU A 161 4.42 -23.32 18.33
N ARG A 162 4.73 -22.65 17.23
CA ARG A 162 4.81 -23.23 15.89
C ARG A 162 6.07 -22.74 15.17
N PRO A 163 6.68 -23.56 14.30
CA PRO A 163 7.78 -23.10 13.45
C PRO A 163 7.24 -22.12 12.38
N PRO A 164 8.04 -21.11 11.99
CA PRO A 164 7.70 -20.26 10.85
C PRO A 164 7.78 -21.04 9.53
N PRO A 165 7.17 -20.52 8.45
CA PRO A 165 7.39 -21.00 7.11
C PRO A 165 8.87 -20.93 6.72
N ALA A 166 9.29 -21.75 5.74
CA ALA A 166 10.67 -21.76 5.27
C ALA A 166 11.09 -20.36 4.76
N GLY A 167 12.25 -19.90 5.18
CA GLY A 167 12.78 -18.57 4.82
C GLY A 167 12.38 -17.44 5.78
N TYR A 168 11.53 -17.71 6.77
CA TYR A 168 11.07 -16.73 7.76
C TYR A 168 11.51 -17.09 9.18
N ILE A 169 11.47 -16.11 10.05
CA ILE A 169 11.77 -16.24 11.48
C ILE A 169 10.56 -15.78 12.31
N PRO A 170 10.46 -16.19 13.59
CA PRO A 170 9.34 -15.77 14.44
C PRO A 170 9.16 -14.25 14.53
N ASP A 171 10.22 -13.48 14.38
CA ASP A 171 10.20 -12.02 14.45
C ASP A 171 9.48 -11.36 13.27
N ASP A 172 9.35 -12.06 12.13
CA ASP A 172 8.59 -11.60 10.98
C ASP A 172 7.06 -11.56 11.23
N PHE A 173 6.61 -12.16 12.34
CA PHE A 173 5.22 -12.21 12.78
C PHE A 173 4.95 -11.32 14.02
N ALA A 174 5.92 -10.50 14.43
CA ALA A 174 5.76 -9.46 15.44
C ALA A 174 5.15 -8.19 14.83
N VAL A 175 4.67 -7.25 15.66
CA VAL A 175 4.40 -5.88 15.25
C VAL A 175 5.72 -5.22 14.82
N PRO A 176 5.94 -4.85 13.56
CA PRO A 176 7.21 -4.27 13.12
C PRO A 176 7.24 -2.76 13.40
N THR A 177 8.44 -2.19 13.49
CA THR A 177 8.60 -0.73 13.44
C THR A 177 8.52 -0.26 11.98
N PHE A 178 8.16 1.01 11.78
CA PHE A 178 8.24 1.65 10.47
C PHE A 178 9.66 1.52 9.87
N ARG A 179 10.68 1.82 10.67
CA ARG A 179 12.09 1.71 10.30
C ARG A 179 12.45 0.30 9.80
N GLN A 180 11.92 -0.75 10.45
CA GLN A 180 12.16 -2.13 10.02
C GLN A 180 11.61 -2.41 8.63
N ILE A 181 10.39 -1.96 8.33
CA ILE A 181 9.77 -2.14 7.01
C ILE A 181 10.51 -1.31 5.96
N ALA A 182 10.73 -0.02 6.21
CA ALA A 182 11.43 0.88 5.29
C ALA A 182 12.85 0.40 4.94
N THR A 183 13.55 -0.22 5.91
CA THR A 183 14.91 -0.75 5.72
C THR A 183 14.90 -2.14 5.07
N ARG A 184 13.89 -2.96 5.37
CA ARG A 184 13.77 -4.33 4.83
C ARG A 184 13.44 -4.32 3.34
N PHE A 185 12.70 -3.30 2.88
CA PHE A 185 12.24 -3.15 1.50
C PHE A 185 12.73 -1.82 0.90
N PRO A 186 14.06 -1.64 0.75
CA PRO A 186 14.64 -0.37 0.34
C PRO A 186 14.30 0.03 -1.10
N ASP A 187 13.95 -0.95 -1.94
CA ASP A 187 13.66 -0.76 -3.36
C ASP A 187 12.16 -0.59 -3.66
N LEU A 188 11.30 -0.62 -2.63
CA LEU A 188 9.85 -0.46 -2.76
C LEU A 188 9.42 0.93 -2.26
N PRO A 189 8.66 1.71 -3.04
CA PRO A 189 7.97 2.90 -2.56
C PRO A 189 6.95 2.56 -1.46
N LEU A 190 6.65 3.54 -0.63
CA LEU A 190 5.74 3.41 0.51
C LEU A 190 4.52 4.33 0.35
N ASP A 191 3.35 3.79 0.62
CA ASP A 191 2.10 4.51 0.84
C ASP A 191 1.78 4.44 2.33
N ILE A 192 1.81 5.58 3.04
CA ILE A 192 1.86 5.60 4.50
C ILE A 192 0.65 6.33 5.05
N GLU A 193 -0.26 5.61 5.71
CA GLU A 193 -1.38 6.25 6.39
C GLU A 193 -1.02 6.65 7.82
N ILE A 194 -1.14 7.96 8.11
CA ILE A 194 -1.16 8.45 9.49
C ILE A 194 -2.56 8.23 10.06
N LYS A 195 -2.68 7.27 10.99
CA LYS A 195 -3.94 7.01 11.67
C LYS A 195 -4.22 8.08 12.72
N GLY A 196 -5.47 8.52 12.75
CA GLY A 196 -6.03 9.28 13.86
C GLY A 196 -6.65 8.36 14.89
N GLY A 197 -6.96 8.90 16.06
CA GLY A 197 -7.64 8.14 17.13
C GLY A 197 -7.94 9.00 18.35
N GLN A 198 -8.53 8.37 19.37
CA GLN A 198 -8.84 9.07 20.63
C GLN A 198 -7.64 9.13 21.57
N HIS A 199 -6.64 8.24 21.38
CA HIS A 199 -5.51 8.05 22.28
C HIS A 199 -4.19 8.55 21.69
N VAL A 200 -4.15 8.88 20.40
CA VAL A 200 -2.94 9.30 19.66
C VAL A 200 -3.10 10.74 19.21
N ASP A 201 -2.07 11.54 19.40
CA ASP A 201 -1.95 12.84 18.75
C ASP A 201 -1.37 12.63 17.33
N PRO A 202 -2.18 12.76 16.26
CA PRO A 202 -1.70 12.53 14.90
C PRO A 202 -0.63 13.55 14.47
N ALA A 203 -0.58 14.73 15.09
CA ALA A 203 0.48 15.71 14.86
C ALA A 203 1.84 15.21 15.37
N GLU A 204 1.85 14.47 16.48
CA GLU A 204 3.07 13.84 16.95
C GLU A 204 3.53 12.71 16.02
N VAL A 205 2.60 11.88 15.53
CA VAL A 205 2.90 10.86 14.52
C VAL A 205 3.49 11.50 13.27
N ALA A 206 2.86 12.56 12.75
CA ALA A 206 3.31 13.29 11.57
C ALA A 206 4.75 13.82 11.73
N ARG A 207 5.06 14.39 12.89
CA ARG A 207 6.40 14.94 13.19
C ARG A 207 7.48 13.85 13.24
N VAL A 208 7.19 12.72 13.89
CA VAL A 208 8.13 11.60 13.98
C VAL A 208 8.31 10.95 12.62
N LEU A 209 7.23 10.74 11.85
CA LEU A 209 7.28 10.18 10.51
C LEU A 209 8.13 11.05 9.57
N ALA A 210 7.90 12.37 9.55
CA ALA A 210 8.69 13.28 8.72
C ALA A 210 10.20 13.22 9.04
N ALA A 211 10.57 13.06 10.31
CA ALA A 211 11.95 12.90 10.72
C ALA A 211 12.52 11.55 10.25
N GLU A 212 11.79 10.44 10.43
CA GLU A 212 12.25 9.10 10.02
C GLU A 212 12.38 8.98 8.49
N LEU A 213 11.48 9.58 7.71
CA LEU A 213 11.57 9.59 6.25
C LEU A 213 12.85 10.24 5.77
N ARG A 214 13.25 11.37 6.38
CA ARG A 214 14.52 12.04 6.07
C ARG A 214 15.75 11.22 6.47
N GLU A 215 15.72 10.63 7.67
CA GLU A 215 16.82 9.79 8.16
C GLU A 215 17.02 8.52 7.33
N LEU A 216 15.95 7.98 6.75
CA LEU A 216 15.96 6.74 5.99
C LEU A 216 16.12 6.97 4.48
N ASP A 217 16.25 8.24 4.04
CA ASP A 217 16.30 8.60 2.62
C ASP A 217 15.08 8.07 1.83
N ARG A 218 13.87 8.23 2.44
CA ARG A 218 12.61 7.72 1.87
C ARG A 218 11.65 8.83 1.44
N VAL A 219 12.11 10.09 1.43
CA VAL A 219 11.31 11.27 1.12
C VAL A 219 10.67 11.19 -0.26
N GLU A 220 11.46 10.94 -1.30
CA GLU A 220 11.01 10.93 -2.69
C GLU A 220 10.23 9.67 -3.06
N SER A 221 10.41 8.58 -2.29
CA SER A 221 9.78 7.27 -2.53
C SER A 221 8.59 6.98 -1.60
N SER A 222 8.03 8.00 -0.96
CA SER A 222 6.88 7.86 -0.07
C SER A 222 5.77 8.84 -0.42
N VAL A 223 4.53 8.37 -0.31
CA VAL A 223 3.33 9.22 -0.25
C VAL A 223 2.69 9.06 1.12
N VAL A 224 2.26 10.17 1.73
CA VAL A 224 1.61 10.16 3.04
C VAL A 224 0.15 10.54 2.92
N VAL A 225 -0.69 9.76 3.57
CA VAL A 225 -2.14 9.90 3.54
C VAL A 225 -2.73 9.94 4.95
N SER A 226 -3.91 10.49 5.10
CA SER A 226 -4.76 10.39 6.29
C SER A 226 -6.20 10.71 5.89
N PHE A 227 -7.16 10.12 6.56
CA PHE A 227 -8.56 10.53 6.43
C PHE A 227 -8.80 11.95 6.98
N ASP A 228 -7.98 12.38 7.94
CA ASP A 228 -8.07 13.73 8.52
C ASP A 228 -7.28 14.74 7.68
N SER A 229 -8.02 15.65 7.00
CA SER A 229 -7.43 16.70 6.18
C SER A 229 -6.50 17.63 6.97
N ALA A 230 -6.76 17.87 8.27
CA ALA A 230 -5.90 18.71 9.09
C ALA A 230 -4.52 18.06 9.33
N VAL A 231 -4.49 16.73 9.48
CA VAL A 231 -3.25 15.96 9.61
C VAL A 231 -2.40 16.05 8.35
N ILE A 232 -3.02 15.94 7.18
CA ILE A 232 -2.30 16.05 5.89
C ILE A 232 -1.75 17.46 5.68
N GLN A 233 -2.54 18.49 5.98
CA GLN A 233 -2.07 19.89 5.90
C GLN A 233 -0.89 20.15 6.85
N GLU A 234 -0.96 19.63 8.07
CA GLU A 234 0.14 19.73 9.05
C GLU A 234 1.37 18.95 8.59
N PHE A 235 1.20 17.71 8.13
CA PHE A 235 2.31 16.91 7.61
C PHE A 235 2.98 17.60 6.41
N HIS A 236 2.21 18.09 5.45
CA HIS A 236 2.75 18.83 4.31
C HIS A 236 3.48 20.11 4.71
N ALA A 237 3.01 20.81 5.75
CA ALA A 237 3.73 21.97 6.28
C ALA A 237 5.05 21.59 6.94
N LEU A 238 5.15 20.40 7.55
CA LEU A 238 6.37 19.86 8.17
C LEU A 238 7.36 19.29 7.15
N ALA A 239 6.86 18.67 6.10
CA ALA A 239 7.64 17.94 5.09
C ALA A 239 7.08 18.18 3.67
N PRO A 240 7.17 19.43 3.15
CA PRO A 240 6.63 19.79 1.84
C PRO A 240 7.29 19.07 0.66
N GLU A 241 8.41 18.42 0.90
CA GLU A 241 9.16 17.61 -0.06
C GLU A 241 8.63 16.17 -0.20
N VAL A 242 7.74 15.73 0.71
CA VAL A 242 7.11 14.39 0.66
C VAL A 242 5.78 14.52 -0.06
N ALA A 243 5.49 13.60 -0.98
CA ALA A 243 4.19 13.54 -1.65
C ALA A 243 3.07 13.24 -0.64
N VAL A 244 1.90 13.84 -0.86
CA VAL A 244 0.71 13.63 -0.02
C VAL A 244 -0.54 13.41 -0.87
N SER A 245 -1.52 12.70 -0.31
CA SER A 245 -2.88 12.59 -0.85
C SER A 245 -3.84 13.45 -0.03
N PRO A 246 -4.87 14.08 -0.63
CA PRO A 246 -5.83 14.90 0.13
C PRO A 246 -6.64 14.05 1.11
N GLY A 247 -6.99 14.65 2.25
CA GLY A 247 -7.87 14.04 3.24
C GLY A 247 -9.34 14.06 2.84
N LEU A 248 -10.19 13.46 3.69
CA LEU A 248 -11.60 13.23 3.37
C LEU A 248 -12.39 14.53 3.09
N GLN A 249 -12.11 15.62 3.81
CA GLN A 249 -12.82 16.87 3.63
C GLN A 249 -12.54 17.48 2.25
N GLU A 250 -11.28 17.51 1.83
CA GLU A 250 -10.84 18.05 0.55
C GLU A 250 -11.32 17.17 -0.62
N LEU A 251 -11.21 15.86 -0.48
CA LEU A 251 -11.76 14.91 -1.45
C LEU A 251 -13.28 15.05 -1.61
N THR A 252 -14.00 15.24 -0.50
CA THR A 252 -15.45 15.44 -0.55
C THR A 252 -15.79 16.74 -1.27
N ALA A 253 -15.11 17.85 -0.96
CA ALA A 253 -15.31 19.12 -1.63
C ALA A 253 -14.97 19.05 -3.14
N TRP A 254 -13.91 18.31 -3.48
CA TRP A 254 -13.56 18.07 -4.88
C TRP A 254 -14.63 17.23 -5.58
N LEU A 255 -15.02 16.08 -5.02
CA LEU A 255 -15.99 15.16 -5.64
C LEU A 255 -17.39 15.74 -5.75
N VAL A 256 -17.90 16.41 -4.70
CA VAL A 256 -19.31 16.81 -4.57
C VAL A 256 -19.52 18.26 -4.99
N ASP A 257 -18.64 19.16 -4.53
CA ASP A 257 -18.83 20.61 -4.72
C ASP A 257 -18.06 21.16 -5.93
N GLY A 258 -17.26 20.31 -6.60
CA GLY A 258 -16.45 20.69 -7.74
C GLY A 258 -15.28 21.62 -7.40
N GLN A 259 -14.90 21.72 -6.12
CA GLN A 259 -13.77 22.55 -5.70
C GLN A 259 -12.45 21.96 -6.25
N PRO A 260 -11.52 22.79 -6.74
CA PRO A 260 -10.21 22.29 -7.16
C PRO A 260 -9.38 21.84 -5.95
N LEU A 261 -8.56 20.79 -6.13
CA LEU A 261 -7.55 20.42 -5.15
C LEU A 261 -6.33 21.35 -5.22
N ALA A 262 -5.58 21.43 -4.13
CA ALA A 262 -4.32 22.18 -4.11
C ALA A 262 -3.29 21.54 -5.06
N GLY A 263 -2.48 22.37 -5.72
CA GLY A 263 -1.56 21.92 -6.77
C GLY A 263 -0.34 21.11 -6.30
N HIS A 264 -0.25 20.78 -5.01
CA HIS A 264 0.80 19.92 -4.46
C HIS A 264 0.40 18.45 -4.36
N TYR A 265 -0.88 18.12 -4.61
CA TYR A 265 -1.33 16.73 -4.70
C TYR A 265 -1.00 16.15 -6.08
N SER A 266 -0.55 14.92 -6.11
CA SER A 266 -0.32 14.14 -7.35
C SER A 266 -1.13 12.86 -7.41
N VAL A 267 -1.68 12.43 -6.27
CA VAL A 267 -2.44 11.19 -6.13
C VAL A 267 -3.69 11.47 -5.30
N ILE A 268 -4.82 10.89 -5.70
CA ILE A 268 -6.01 10.77 -4.84
C ILE A 268 -6.27 9.30 -4.53
N GLN A 269 -6.70 9.01 -3.30
CA GLN A 269 -7.03 7.66 -2.87
C GLN A 269 -8.52 7.59 -2.52
N ILE A 270 -9.28 6.81 -3.29
CA ILE A 270 -10.74 6.73 -3.14
C ILE A 270 -11.26 5.31 -3.08
N PRO A 271 -12.34 5.04 -2.31
CA PRO A 271 -13.03 3.76 -2.40
C PRO A 271 -13.96 3.72 -3.61
N PRO A 272 -14.41 2.55 -4.08
CA PRO A 272 -15.42 2.45 -5.14
C PRO A 272 -16.76 3.03 -4.71
N THR A 273 -17.09 2.96 -3.41
CA THR A 273 -18.33 3.50 -2.82
C THR A 273 -18.06 4.12 -1.46
N SER A 274 -18.74 5.22 -1.12
CA SER A 274 -18.72 5.83 0.20
C SER A 274 -20.16 6.00 0.72
N GLY A 275 -20.44 5.47 1.91
CA GLY A 275 -21.80 5.52 2.48
C GLY A 275 -22.89 4.89 1.60
N GLY A 276 -22.52 3.94 0.72
CA GLY A 276 -23.42 3.31 -0.25
C GLY A 276 -23.62 4.10 -1.55
N VAL A 277 -22.96 5.24 -1.69
CA VAL A 277 -22.99 6.05 -2.92
C VAL A 277 -21.76 5.67 -3.76
N PRO A 278 -21.90 5.37 -5.07
CA PRO A 278 -20.78 5.20 -5.98
C PRO A 278 -19.92 6.47 -6.04
N VAL A 279 -18.62 6.34 -5.83
CA VAL A 279 -17.63 7.44 -5.90
C VAL A 279 -16.72 7.26 -7.09
N LEU A 280 -16.33 6.01 -7.37
CA LEU A 280 -15.49 5.68 -8.51
C LEU A 280 -16.34 5.57 -9.78
N SER A 281 -15.98 6.34 -10.79
CA SER A 281 -16.53 6.26 -12.15
C SER A 281 -15.50 6.73 -13.18
N ALA A 282 -15.74 6.43 -14.47
CA ALA A 282 -14.85 6.90 -15.54
C ALA A 282 -14.75 8.45 -15.55
N GLU A 283 -15.85 9.15 -15.28
CA GLU A 283 -15.88 10.63 -15.25
C GLU A 283 -15.00 11.18 -14.10
N VAL A 284 -15.00 10.51 -12.95
CA VAL A 284 -14.14 10.90 -11.81
C VAL A 284 -12.66 10.69 -12.16
N VAL A 285 -12.32 9.55 -12.78
CA VAL A 285 -10.95 9.25 -13.23
C VAL A 285 -10.51 10.25 -14.32
N GLU A 286 -11.35 10.48 -15.33
CA GLU A 286 -11.04 11.45 -16.39
C GLU A 286 -10.82 12.86 -15.83
N ARG A 287 -11.63 13.26 -14.84
CA ARG A 287 -11.46 14.55 -14.18
C ARG A 287 -10.15 14.63 -13.40
N ALA A 288 -9.82 13.60 -12.62
CA ALA A 288 -8.56 13.53 -11.90
C ALA A 288 -7.36 13.66 -12.85
N HIS A 289 -7.35 12.90 -13.94
CA HIS A 289 -6.32 12.97 -14.96
C HIS A 289 -6.23 14.34 -15.64
N ALA A 290 -7.37 15.00 -15.87
CA ALA A 290 -7.39 16.36 -16.45
C ALA A 290 -6.77 17.41 -15.49
N GLU A 291 -6.80 17.14 -14.20
CA GLU A 291 -6.17 17.95 -13.14
C GLU A 291 -4.74 17.49 -12.81
N GLY A 292 -4.23 16.43 -13.46
CA GLY A 292 -2.87 15.90 -13.29
C GLY A 292 -2.71 14.97 -12.07
N LEU A 293 -3.81 14.36 -11.62
CA LEU A 293 -3.86 13.48 -10.45
C LEU A 293 -3.99 12.03 -10.87
N ASP A 294 -3.21 11.14 -10.26
CA ASP A 294 -3.43 9.70 -10.31
C ASP A 294 -4.57 9.29 -9.37
N VAL A 295 -5.26 8.22 -9.73
CA VAL A 295 -6.35 7.64 -8.94
C VAL A 295 -5.94 6.26 -8.45
N TRP A 296 -5.75 6.12 -7.13
CA TRP A 296 -5.54 4.85 -6.47
C TRP A 296 -6.82 4.43 -5.75
N VAL A 297 -7.25 3.19 -5.99
CA VAL A 297 -8.52 2.67 -5.46
C VAL A 297 -8.26 1.63 -4.38
N TRP A 298 -8.90 1.80 -3.23
CA TRP A 298 -8.85 0.83 -2.14
C TRP A 298 -10.21 0.18 -1.91
N ALA A 299 -10.21 -1.13 -1.63
CA ALA A 299 -11.43 -1.87 -1.33
C ALA A 299 -11.94 -1.53 0.08
N ALA A 300 -13.15 -0.98 0.18
CA ALA A 300 -13.76 -0.65 1.46
C ALA A 300 -14.23 -1.89 2.26
N ARG A 301 -14.30 -3.06 1.62
CA ARG A 301 -14.81 -4.30 2.19
C ARG A 301 -14.05 -5.50 1.64
N ALA A 302 -13.79 -6.49 2.49
CA ALA A 302 -13.15 -7.75 2.10
C ALA A 302 -13.82 -8.46 0.89
N ALA A 303 -15.14 -8.27 0.70
CA ALA A 303 -15.86 -8.84 -0.45
C ALA A 303 -15.49 -8.17 -1.80
N GLU A 304 -14.87 -7.01 -1.76
CA GLU A 304 -14.41 -6.26 -2.94
C GLU A 304 -12.99 -6.68 -3.37
N GLU A 305 -12.28 -7.40 -2.52
CA GLU A 305 -10.93 -7.92 -2.76
C GLU A 305 -10.96 -9.14 -3.70
N GLN A 306 -11.25 -8.90 -4.99
CA GLN A 306 -11.41 -9.94 -6.01
C GLN A 306 -10.83 -9.50 -7.35
N ALA A 307 -10.15 -10.41 -8.04
CA ALA A 307 -9.53 -10.17 -9.34
C ALA A 307 -10.49 -9.60 -10.40
N GLN A 308 -11.80 -9.95 -10.34
CA GLN A 308 -12.78 -9.40 -11.26
C GLN A 308 -13.00 -7.91 -11.00
N LEU A 309 -13.18 -7.50 -9.74
CA LEU A 309 -13.39 -6.09 -9.41
C LEU A 309 -12.14 -5.26 -9.67
N TYR A 310 -10.94 -5.80 -9.43
CA TYR A 310 -9.70 -5.14 -9.84
C TYR A 310 -9.66 -4.88 -11.35
N ARG A 311 -10.04 -5.87 -12.19
CA ARG A 311 -10.15 -5.66 -13.63
C ARG A 311 -11.18 -4.60 -14.01
N ASP A 312 -12.33 -4.60 -13.34
CA ASP A 312 -13.38 -3.63 -13.60
C ASP A 312 -12.91 -2.20 -13.27
N TRP A 313 -12.19 -2.01 -12.16
CA TRP A 313 -11.59 -0.71 -11.80
C TRP A 313 -10.49 -0.29 -12.77
N LEU A 314 -9.59 -1.20 -13.15
CA LEU A 314 -8.60 -0.93 -14.20
C LEU A 314 -9.26 -0.54 -15.53
N GLY A 315 -10.42 -1.12 -15.84
CA GLY A 315 -11.22 -0.76 -17.01
C GLY A 315 -11.80 0.66 -16.96
N LEU A 316 -11.90 1.28 -15.78
CA LEU A 316 -12.28 2.70 -15.61
C LEU A 316 -11.08 3.64 -15.82
N GLY A 317 -9.85 3.12 -15.90
CA GLY A 317 -8.63 3.89 -16.12
C GLY A 317 -7.91 4.28 -14.82
N VAL A 318 -8.15 3.60 -13.68
CA VAL A 318 -7.43 3.88 -12.44
C VAL A 318 -5.95 3.53 -12.55
N ASP A 319 -5.09 4.29 -11.88
CA ASP A 319 -3.63 4.21 -11.97
C ASP A 319 -3.04 3.24 -10.95
N GLY A 320 -3.79 2.89 -9.91
CA GLY A 320 -3.37 1.91 -8.91
C GLY A 320 -4.54 1.28 -8.17
N VAL A 321 -4.30 0.07 -7.66
CA VAL A 321 -5.23 -0.61 -6.75
C VAL A 321 -4.48 -0.95 -5.47
N ILE A 322 -4.99 -0.43 -4.35
CA ILE A 322 -4.54 -0.77 -3.00
C ILE A 322 -5.25 -2.07 -2.64
N ALA A 323 -4.54 -3.18 -2.87
CA ALA A 323 -5.10 -4.53 -2.92
C ALA A 323 -4.75 -5.34 -1.68
N GLY A 324 -5.76 -5.87 -1.00
CA GLY A 324 -5.57 -6.86 0.05
C GLY A 324 -5.16 -8.24 -0.46
N ARG A 325 -5.21 -8.45 -1.81
CA ARG A 325 -4.80 -9.68 -2.49
C ARG A 325 -3.84 -9.38 -3.65
N PRO A 326 -2.56 -9.11 -3.36
CA PRO A 326 -1.58 -8.68 -4.37
C PRO A 326 -1.41 -9.65 -5.54
N ALA A 327 -1.44 -10.97 -5.31
CA ALA A 327 -1.37 -11.97 -6.39
C ALA A 327 -2.56 -11.86 -7.35
N GLU A 328 -3.77 -11.60 -6.84
CA GLU A 328 -4.96 -11.41 -7.67
C GLU A 328 -4.89 -10.10 -8.47
N MET A 329 -4.30 -9.04 -7.87
CA MET A 329 -4.09 -7.78 -8.59
C MET A 329 -3.03 -7.92 -9.69
N THR A 330 -1.94 -8.64 -9.44
CA THR A 330 -0.95 -8.97 -10.48
C THR A 330 -1.58 -9.73 -11.65
N ALA A 331 -2.45 -10.69 -11.35
CA ALA A 331 -3.18 -11.43 -12.37
C ALA A 331 -4.18 -10.54 -13.14
N ALA A 332 -4.87 -9.62 -12.45
CA ALA A 332 -5.80 -8.67 -13.06
C ALA A 332 -5.07 -7.71 -14.01
N ARG A 333 -3.92 -7.16 -13.57
CA ARG A 333 -3.06 -6.30 -14.37
C ARG A 333 -2.54 -7.00 -15.62
N GLY A 334 -2.01 -8.23 -15.48
CA GLY A 334 -1.54 -9.00 -16.63
C GLY A 334 -2.64 -9.30 -17.65
N TRP A 335 -3.88 -9.48 -17.22
CA TRP A 335 -5.04 -9.62 -18.12
C TRP A 335 -5.34 -8.30 -18.84
N PHE A 336 -5.28 -7.17 -18.15
CA PHE A 336 -5.50 -5.85 -18.70
C PHE A 336 -4.44 -5.48 -19.75
N GLU A 337 -3.15 -5.67 -19.44
CA GLU A 337 -2.02 -5.38 -20.34
C GLU A 337 -2.04 -6.22 -21.62
N GLN A 338 -2.59 -7.44 -21.58
CA GLN A 338 -2.73 -8.32 -22.77
C GLN A 338 -3.86 -7.89 -23.70
N GLY A 339 -4.54 -6.76 -23.43
CA GLY A 339 -5.59 -6.21 -24.29
C GLY A 339 -6.83 -7.09 -24.39
N ARG A 340 -7.13 -7.92 -23.40
CA ARG A 340 -8.33 -8.76 -23.34
C ARG A 340 -9.58 -7.97 -22.94
N HIS A 341 -9.69 -6.76 -23.46
CA HIS A 341 -10.86 -5.92 -23.42
C HIS A 341 -11.75 -6.25 -24.63
N GLY A 342 -12.27 -7.45 -24.72
CA GLY A 342 -13.31 -7.75 -25.71
C GLY A 342 -14.62 -7.10 -25.28
N PRO A 343 -15.29 -6.28 -26.14
CA PRO A 343 -16.68 -5.94 -25.87
C PRO A 343 -17.49 -7.22 -26.00
N GLY A 344 -18.01 -7.74 -24.89
CA GLY A 344 -18.98 -8.83 -24.87
C GLY A 344 -18.36 -10.22 -24.86
N SER A 345 -17.74 -10.60 -23.77
CA SER A 345 -17.59 -12.00 -23.38
C SER A 345 -18.36 -12.27 -22.09
#